data_bfc5fea1258e60aace7b821d7649418d
#
_entry.id   bfc5fea1258e60aace7b821d7649418d
#
_cell.length_a   1.000
_cell.length_b   1.000
_cell.length_c   1.000
_cell.angle_alpha   90.00
_cell.angle_beta   90.00
_cell.angle_gamma   90.00
#
_symmetry.space_group_name_H-M   'P 1'
#
loop_
_entity.id
_entity.type
_entity.pdbx_description
1 polymer ?
#
loop_
_entity_poly.entity_id
_entity_poly.type
_entity_poly.pdbx_seq_one_letter_code
_entity_poly.pdbx_strand_id
1 'polypeptide(L)'
;MGRVTAVAWPGQEAIAASFAEIVDHATGFPGIGALPDHPIRLILASTRQRYDSLTRGRLPLWSEGAAFPDAGVVVLLAVGPSDRLAVALRHELAHLALRWHVGRQVPLWFEEGYAAVAAEEWDRLDALRLNWQLARGVRMNLDDVDRALRGARGDAETGYALAATAVLLLHRWGGVRGLAPLLANLPQAETFDAALRATYHMTEGDFEQRWQRDVASRYGWLSWAAAMGFFWLAIGAILVALVMFRRRRDQARRAALDEGQLLDELEIDE
;
A
#
# COMPACT_ATOMS: atom_id res chain seq x y z
N MET A 1 -19.61 -31.04 15.63
CA MET A 1 -18.52 -30.15 16.06
C MET A 1 -18.35 -29.14 14.95
N GLY A 2 -18.32 -27.82 15.28
CA GLY A 2 -18.13 -26.81 14.25
C GLY A 2 -16.74 -26.90 13.62
N ARG A 3 -16.58 -26.37 12.41
CA ARG A 3 -15.32 -26.29 11.66
C ARG A 3 -14.24 -25.50 12.42
N VAL A 4 -14.65 -24.61 13.31
CA VAL A 4 -13.76 -23.65 14.01
C VAL A 4 -13.60 -24.04 15.47
N THR A 5 -12.36 -24.09 15.94
CA THR A 5 -12.01 -24.23 17.34
C THR A 5 -11.28 -22.97 17.81
N ALA A 6 -11.95 -22.15 18.64
CA ALA A 6 -11.31 -20.97 19.24
C ALA A 6 -10.65 -21.33 20.57
N VAL A 7 -9.41 -20.87 20.75
CA VAL A 7 -8.63 -21.01 21.99
C VAL A 7 -8.31 -19.60 22.50
N ALA A 8 -8.68 -19.32 23.73
CA ALA A 8 -8.49 -18.02 24.35
C ALA A 8 -8.09 -18.17 25.83
N TRP A 9 -7.55 -17.11 26.41
CA TRP A 9 -7.24 -17.04 27.85
C TRP A 9 -8.48 -16.59 28.65
N PRO A 10 -8.50 -16.87 29.95
CA PRO A 10 -9.60 -16.43 30.81
C PRO A 10 -9.91 -14.93 30.66
N GLY A 11 -11.18 -14.61 30.49
CA GLY A 11 -11.67 -13.24 30.22
C GLY A 11 -11.76 -12.85 28.75
N GLN A 12 -11.41 -13.73 27.83
CA GLN A 12 -11.51 -13.49 26.37
C GLN A 12 -12.56 -14.41 25.70
N GLU A 13 -13.38 -15.12 26.47
CA GLU A 13 -14.30 -16.14 25.95
C GLU A 13 -15.35 -15.52 25.00
N ALA A 14 -15.87 -14.34 25.33
CA ALA A 14 -16.88 -13.67 24.51
C ALA A 14 -16.32 -13.23 23.14
N ILE A 15 -15.10 -12.65 23.14
CA ILE A 15 -14.45 -12.26 21.87
C ILE A 15 -14.03 -13.49 21.05
N ALA A 16 -13.61 -14.58 21.72
CA ALA A 16 -13.29 -15.83 21.05
C ALA A 16 -14.51 -16.46 20.37
N ALA A 17 -15.65 -16.45 21.04
CA ALA A 17 -16.91 -16.94 20.47
C ALA A 17 -17.35 -16.12 19.28
N SER A 18 -17.33 -14.78 19.39
CA SER A 18 -17.67 -13.87 18.29
C SER A 18 -16.75 -14.05 17.08
N PHE A 19 -15.45 -14.20 17.32
CA PHE A 19 -14.48 -14.39 16.21
C PHE A 19 -14.57 -15.81 15.61
N ALA A 20 -14.91 -16.83 16.40
CA ALA A 20 -15.19 -18.15 15.86
C ALA A 20 -16.40 -18.12 14.90
N GLU A 21 -17.43 -17.38 15.24
CA GLU A 21 -18.62 -17.17 14.39
C GLU A 21 -18.24 -16.41 13.09
N ILE A 22 -17.43 -15.35 13.18
CA ILE A 22 -16.90 -14.63 12.01
C ILE A 22 -16.13 -15.60 11.08
N VAL A 23 -15.28 -16.45 11.64
CA VAL A 23 -14.50 -17.44 10.84
C VAL A 23 -15.40 -18.46 10.19
N ASP A 24 -16.41 -18.96 10.91
CA ASP A 24 -17.32 -20.01 10.40
C ASP A 24 -18.17 -19.51 9.23
N HIS A 25 -18.53 -18.23 9.24
CA HIS A 25 -19.33 -17.57 8.21
C HIS A 25 -18.49 -16.74 7.22
N ALA A 26 -17.16 -16.82 7.28
CA ALA A 26 -16.29 -16.00 6.44
C ALA A 26 -16.47 -16.33 4.94
N THR A 27 -16.89 -15.32 4.20
CA THR A 27 -17.15 -15.36 2.75
C THR A 27 -16.60 -14.12 2.06
N GLY A 28 -16.75 -14.03 0.74
CA GLY A 28 -16.36 -12.84 -0.02
C GLY A 28 -14.86 -12.69 -0.22
N PHE A 29 -14.09 -13.79 -0.16
CA PHE A 29 -12.68 -13.75 -0.55
C PHE A 29 -12.56 -13.56 -2.07
N PRO A 30 -11.83 -12.52 -2.54
CA PRO A 30 -11.80 -12.15 -3.94
C PRO A 30 -11.41 -13.32 -4.87
N GLY A 31 -12.34 -13.72 -5.74
CA GLY A 31 -12.14 -14.82 -6.70
C GLY A 31 -12.22 -16.24 -6.12
N ILE A 32 -12.34 -16.40 -4.80
CA ILE A 32 -12.49 -17.70 -4.12
C ILE A 32 -13.92 -17.86 -3.56
N GLY A 33 -14.48 -16.80 -2.99
CA GLY A 33 -15.80 -16.83 -2.35
C GLY A 33 -15.72 -17.22 -0.88
N ALA A 34 -16.15 -18.42 -0.51
CA ALA A 34 -16.10 -18.93 0.85
C ALA A 34 -14.77 -19.63 1.15
N LEU A 35 -14.38 -19.68 2.42
CA LEU A 35 -13.29 -20.52 2.87
C LEU A 35 -13.58 -21.99 2.56
N PRO A 36 -12.61 -22.77 2.06
CA PRO A 36 -12.73 -24.21 1.96
C PRO A 36 -13.09 -24.85 3.30
N ASP A 37 -13.78 -26.01 3.25
CA ASP A 37 -14.23 -26.73 4.46
C ASP A 37 -13.06 -27.51 5.10
N HIS A 38 -12.16 -26.77 5.73
CA HIS A 38 -11.04 -27.28 6.51
C HIS A 38 -11.17 -26.89 7.98
N PRO A 39 -10.72 -27.75 8.92
CA PRO A 39 -10.68 -27.37 10.33
C PRO A 39 -9.77 -26.16 10.57
N ILE A 40 -10.27 -25.18 11.30
CA ILE A 40 -9.53 -23.96 11.66
C ILE A 40 -9.40 -23.88 13.17
N ARG A 41 -8.17 -23.64 13.63
CA ARG A 41 -7.89 -23.32 15.02
C ARG A 41 -7.53 -21.86 15.13
N LEU A 42 -8.40 -21.08 15.73
CA LEU A 42 -8.17 -19.67 16.05
C LEU A 42 -7.62 -19.54 17.47
N ILE A 43 -6.44 -18.94 17.62
CA ILE A 43 -5.79 -18.74 18.93
C ILE A 43 -5.70 -17.23 19.19
N LEU A 44 -6.34 -16.76 20.27
CA LEU A 44 -6.30 -15.36 20.67
C LEU A 44 -5.24 -15.16 21.76
N ALA A 45 -4.11 -14.59 21.41
CA ALA A 45 -3.03 -14.26 22.37
C ALA A 45 -3.37 -12.97 23.11
N SER A 46 -3.53 -13.04 24.44
CA SER A 46 -3.89 -11.90 25.28
C SER A 46 -2.74 -10.91 25.54
N THR A 47 -1.52 -11.27 25.18
CA THR A 47 -0.32 -10.43 25.34
C THR A 47 0.67 -10.66 24.21
N ARG A 48 1.51 -9.64 23.94
CA ARG A 48 2.61 -9.76 22.97
C ARG A 48 3.53 -10.96 23.28
N GLN A 49 3.89 -11.17 24.51
CA GLN A 49 4.75 -12.28 24.90
C GLN A 49 4.16 -13.65 24.55
N ARG A 50 2.83 -13.82 24.74
CA ARG A 50 2.14 -15.06 24.34
C ARG A 50 2.09 -15.22 22.84
N TYR A 51 1.82 -14.13 22.12
CA TYR A 51 1.84 -14.13 20.66
C TYR A 51 3.22 -14.54 20.11
N ASP A 52 4.29 -13.93 20.64
CA ASP A 52 5.66 -14.24 20.22
C ASP A 52 6.03 -15.70 20.56
N SER A 53 5.58 -16.23 21.69
CA SER A 53 5.78 -17.65 22.05
C SER A 53 5.08 -18.59 21.07
N LEU A 54 3.85 -18.28 20.68
CA LEU A 54 3.05 -19.08 19.74
C LEU A 54 3.62 -19.03 18.31
N THR A 55 4.14 -17.87 17.89
CA THR A 55 4.74 -17.64 16.57
C THR A 55 6.24 -17.92 16.53
N ARG A 56 6.83 -18.39 17.66
CA ARG A 56 8.26 -18.68 17.86
C ARG A 56 9.16 -17.45 17.63
N GLY A 57 8.65 -16.25 17.83
CA GLY A 57 9.39 -14.99 17.66
C GLY A 57 9.91 -14.75 16.24
N ARG A 58 9.34 -15.40 15.22
CA ARG A 58 9.81 -15.32 13.83
C ARG A 58 9.16 -14.16 13.06
N LEU A 59 8.15 -13.54 13.64
CA LEU A 59 7.41 -12.45 13.00
C LEU A 59 7.91 -11.08 13.45
N PRO A 60 7.75 -10.05 12.63
CA PRO A 60 8.08 -8.69 13.01
C PRO A 60 7.33 -8.24 14.27
N LEU A 61 7.96 -7.38 15.07
CA LEU A 61 7.36 -6.86 16.32
C LEU A 61 6.05 -6.09 16.13
N TRP A 62 5.77 -5.65 14.91
CA TRP A 62 4.54 -4.93 14.55
C TRP A 62 3.43 -5.85 14.03
N SER A 63 3.71 -7.15 13.80
CA SER A 63 2.70 -8.12 13.36
C SER A 63 1.67 -8.35 14.47
N GLU A 64 0.39 -8.35 14.12
CA GLU A 64 -0.75 -8.55 15.02
C GLU A 64 -1.49 -9.86 14.73
N GLY A 65 -1.21 -10.48 13.58
CA GLY A 65 -1.75 -11.76 13.14
C GLY A 65 -0.67 -12.69 12.59
N ALA A 66 -1.00 -13.97 12.50
CA ALA A 66 -0.21 -14.98 11.85
C ALA A 66 -1.08 -16.12 11.37
N ALA A 67 -1.01 -16.43 10.09
CA ALA A 67 -1.63 -17.62 9.50
C ALA A 67 -0.60 -18.75 9.31
N PHE A 68 -1.02 -19.96 9.63
CA PHE A 68 -0.28 -21.20 9.37
C PHE A 68 -1.16 -22.14 8.54
N PRO A 69 -1.26 -21.92 7.22
CA PRO A 69 -2.24 -22.61 6.38
C PRO A 69 -2.09 -24.15 6.38
N ASP A 70 -0.85 -24.64 6.41
CA ASP A 70 -0.59 -26.10 6.41
C ASP A 70 -1.07 -26.79 7.71
N ALA A 71 -1.21 -26.02 8.81
CA ALA A 71 -1.72 -26.47 10.09
C ALA A 71 -3.20 -26.08 10.34
N GLY A 72 -3.78 -25.24 9.50
CA GLY A 72 -5.12 -24.68 9.70
C GLY A 72 -5.19 -23.79 10.96
N VAL A 73 -4.12 -23.06 11.29
CA VAL A 73 -4.03 -22.27 12.51
C VAL A 73 -3.93 -20.78 12.17
N VAL A 74 -4.71 -19.99 12.87
CA VAL A 74 -4.59 -18.51 12.92
C VAL A 74 -4.30 -18.10 14.35
N VAL A 75 -3.29 -17.26 14.54
CA VAL A 75 -2.95 -16.66 15.84
C VAL A 75 -3.17 -15.16 15.71
N LEU A 76 -3.95 -14.58 16.62
CA LEU A 76 -4.15 -13.12 16.69
C LEU A 76 -3.66 -12.59 18.03
N LEU A 77 -3.02 -11.44 18.00
CA LEU A 77 -2.75 -10.64 19.20
C LEU A 77 -4.03 -9.87 19.56
N ALA A 78 -4.80 -10.41 20.51
CA ALA A 78 -6.12 -9.88 20.89
C ALA A 78 -5.97 -8.68 21.85
N VAL A 79 -5.32 -7.61 21.35
CA VAL A 79 -5.08 -6.35 22.04
C VAL A 79 -5.52 -5.21 21.14
N GLY A 80 -6.45 -4.38 21.58
CA GLY A 80 -6.96 -3.25 20.83
C GLY A 80 -8.45 -3.32 20.51
N PRO A 81 -8.96 -2.40 19.68
CA PRO A 81 -10.37 -2.35 19.29
C PRO A 81 -10.79 -3.59 18.47
N SER A 82 -12.01 -4.04 18.66
CA SER A 82 -12.56 -5.26 18.02
C SER A 82 -12.66 -5.17 16.50
N ASP A 83 -12.94 -3.99 15.96
CA ASP A 83 -13.01 -3.73 14.53
C ASP A 83 -11.66 -3.91 13.85
N ARG A 84 -10.59 -3.39 14.46
CA ARG A 84 -9.22 -3.61 13.98
C ARG A 84 -8.81 -5.09 14.04
N LEU A 85 -9.19 -5.78 15.12
CA LEU A 85 -8.94 -7.21 15.25
C LEU A 85 -9.71 -8.03 14.21
N ALA A 86 -10.92 -7.61 13.85
CA ALA A 86 -11.70 -8.26 12.79
C ALA A 86 -11.06 -8.10 11.42
N VAL A 87 -10.49 -6.93 11.11
CA VAL A 87 -9.72 -6.68 9.88
C VAL A 87 -8.47 -7.57 9.85
N ALA A 88 -7.69 -7.61 10.94
CA ALA A 88 -6.52 -8.47 11.05
C ALA A 88 -6.90 -9.97 10.92
N LEU A 89 -8.00 -10.40 11.55
CA LEU A 89 -8.51 -11.76 11.38
C LEU A 89 -8.82 -12.06 9.91
N ARG A 90 -9.50 -11.16 9.22
CA ARG A 90 -9.85 -11.35 7.82
C ARG A 90 -8.62 -11.43 6.93
N HIS A 91 -7.58 -10.65 7.22
CA HIS A 91 -6.27 -10.72 6.56
C HIS A 91 -5.66 -12.13 6.71
N GLU A 92 -5.59 -12.66 7.92
CA GLU A 92 -5.04 -14.00 8.18
C GLU A 92 -5.89 -15.11 7.56
N LEU A 93 -7.20 -14.97 7.53
CA LEU A 93 -8.09 -15.91 6.85
C LEU A 93 -7.88 -15.88 5.32
N ALA A 94 -7.51 -14.74 4.76
CA ALA A 94 -7.22 -14.63 3.34
C ALA A 94 -5.97 -15.44 2.96
N HIS A 95 -4.94 -15.49 3.81
CA HIS A 95 -3.79 -16.39 3.63
C HIS A 95 -4.22 -17.87 3.61
N LEU A 96 -5.10 -18.27 4.53
CA LEU A 96 -5.65 -19.62 4.54
C LEU A 96 -6.41 -19.91 3.25
N ALA A 97 -7.35 -19.02 2.88
CA ALA A 97 -8.17 -19.14 1.70
C ALA A 97 -7.33 -19.29 0.42
N LEU A 98 -6.33 -18.41 0.26
CA LEU A 98 -5.45 -18.42 -0.90
C LEU A 98 -4.62 -19.70 -0.95
N ARG A 99 -3.94 -20.06 0.15
CA ARG A 99 -3.09 -21.25 0.20
C ARG A 99 -3.86 -22.54 -0.04
N TRP A 100 -5.04 -22.70 0.55
CA TRP A 100 -5.87 -23.89 0.36
C TRP A 100 -6.48 -23.97 -1.05
N HIS A 101 -6.80 -22.80 -1.65
CA HIS A 101 -7.32 -22.78 -3.01
C HIS A 101 -6.22 -23.08 -4.05
N VAL A 102 -5.03 -22.47 -3.88
CA VAL A 102 -3.93 -22.62 -4.85
C VAL A 102 -3.10 -23.88 -4.62
N GLY A 103 -3.03 -24.39 -3.37
CA GLY A 103 -2.28 -25.60 -2.99
C GLY A 103 -0.75 -25.42 -2.98
N ARG A 104 -0.24 -24.23 -3.26
CA ARG A 104 1.20 -23.93 -3.37
C ARG A 104 1.51 -22.50 -2.96
N GLN A 105 2.80 -22.17 -2.80
CA GLN A 105 3.23 -20.81 -2.56
C GLN A 105 3.12 -19.97 -3.83
N VAL A 106 2.74 -18.72 -3.66
CA VAL A 106 2.73 -17.66 -4.66
C VAL A 106 3.78 -16.59 -4.30
N PRO A 107 4.14 -15.66 -5.18
CA PRO A 107 5.00 -14.53 -4.83
C PRO A 107 4.47 -13.78 -3.60
N LEU A 108 5.38 -13.33 -2.72
CA LEU A 108 4.99 -12.69 -1.46
C LEU A 108 4.15 -11.41 -1.69
N TRP A 109 4.52 -10.62 -2.70
CA TRP A 109 3.73 -9.43 -3.06
C TRP A 109 2.28 -9.77 -3.44
N PHE A 110 2.07 -10.93 -4.11
CA PHE A 110 0.71 -11.37 -4.45
C PHE A 110 -0.04 -11.89 -3.24
N GLU A 111 0.62 -12.65 -2.38
CA GLU A 111 0.04 -13.20 -1.16
C GLU A 111 -0.42 -12.09 -0.21
N GLU A 112 0.47 -11.14 0.12
CA GLU A 112 0.18 -10.02 1.01
C GLU A 112 -0.80 -9.02 0.39
N GLY A 113 -0.64 -8.74 -0.89
CA GLY A 113 -1.58 -7.88 -1.62
C GLY A 113 -2.98 -8.48 -1.71
N TYR A 114 -3.10 -9.80 -1.86
CA TYR A 114 -4.36 -10.50 -1.83
C TYR A 114 -5.01 -10.40 -0.45
N ALA A 115 -4.25 -10.64 0.62
CA ALA A 115 -4.73 -10.56 1.99
C ALA A 115 -5.21 -9.13 2.34
N ALA A 116 -4.44 -8.10 1.97
CA ALA A 116 -4.81 -6.70 2.17
C ALA A 116 -6.10 -6.32 1.41
N VAL A 117 -6.26 -6.77 0.17
CA VAL A 117 -7.48 -6.53 -0.63
C VAL A 117 -8.68 -7.28 -0.05
N ALA A 118 -8.50 -8.53 0.38
CA ALA A 118 -9.55 -9.33 0.98
C ALA A 118 -10.01 -8.79 2.34
N ALA A 119 -9.12 -8.19 3.12
CA ALA A 119 -9.40 -7.56 4.40
C ALA A 119 -9.94 -6.13 4.28
N GLU A 120 -10.02 -5.59 3.06
CA GLU A 120 -10.42 -4.19 2.80
C GLU A 120 -9.53 -3.17 3.53
N GLU A 121 -8.24 -3.53 3.72
CA GLU A 121 -7.27 -2.67 4.41
C GLU A 121 -6.88 -1.43 3.59
N TRP A 122 -7.09 -1.45 2.28
CA TRP A 122 -6.73 -0.36 1.39
C TRP A 122 -7.75 0.78 1.48
N ASP A 123 -7.34 1.90 2.04
CA ASP A 123 -8.18 3.09 2.20
C ASP A 123 -7.63 4.34 1.46
N ARG A 124 -8.32 5.48 1.65
CA ARG A 124 -7.91 6.77 1.04
C ARG A 124 -6.61 7.32 1.66
N LEU A 125 -6.31 6.98 2.91
CA LEU A 125 -5.10 7.43 3.59
C LEU A 125 -3.88 6.67 3.05
N ASP A 126 -4.03 5.39 2.75
CA ASP A 126 -2.98 4.59 2.12
C ASP A 126 -2.69 5.09 0.71
N ALA A 127 -3.71 5.46 -0.05
CA ALA A 127 -3.56 6.12 -1.33
C ALA A 127 -2.78 7.45 -1.23
N LEU A 128 -3.02 8.26 -0.20
CA LEU A 128 -2.28 9.51 0.05
C LEU A 128 -0.83 9.24 0.48
N ARG A 129 -0.60 8.25 1.34
CA ARG A 129 0.76 7.83 1.74
C ARG A 129 1.56 7.36 0.54
N LEU A 130 0.95 6.54 -0.32
CA LEU A 130 1.58 6.08 -1.54
C LEU A 130 1.91 7.25 -2.49
N ASN A 131 1.00 8.21 -2.68
CA ASN A 131 1.27 9.44 -3.44
C ASN A 131 2.49 10.19 -2.92
N TRP A 132 2.61 10.32 -1.59
CA TRP A 132 3.75 10.97 -0.95
C TRP A 132 5.07 10.22 -1.18
N GLN A 133 5.07 8.89 -1.10
CA GLN A 133 6.25 8.06 -1.36
C GLN A 133 6.69 8.17 -2.82
N LEU A 134 5.74 8.12 -3.75
CA LEU A 134 6.02 8.30 -5.18
C LEU A 134 6.55 9.70 -5.50
N ALA A 135 6.03 10.73 -4.83
CA ALA A 135 6.53 12.11 -4.98
C ALA A 135 7.99 12.26 -4.51
N ARG A 136 8.44 11.41 -3.60
CA ARG A 136 9.85 11.31 -3.15
C ARG A 136 10.73 10.47 -4.06
N GLY A 137 10.19 9.98 -5.17
CA GLY A 137 10.93 9.20 -6.16
C GLY A 137 11.03 7.71 -5.85
N VAL A 138 10.27 7.20 -4.89
CA VAL A 138 10.20 5.75 -4.60
C VAL A 138 9.60 5.05 -5.82
N ARG A 139 10.42 4.25 -6.49
CA ARG A 139 10.01 3.36 -7.58
C ARG A 139 10.49 1.97 -7.22
N MET A 140 9.55 1.05 -7.15
CA MET A 140 9.84 -0.34 -6.81
C MET A 140 9.40 -1.25 -7.96
N ASN A 141 10.19 -2.27 -8.23
CA ASN A 141 9.76 -3.45 -8.98
C ASN A 141 9.13 -4.47 -8.01
N LEU A 142 8.58 -5.57 -8.51
CA LEU A 142 7.92 -6.57 -7.67
C LEU A 142 8.89 -7.26 -6.69
N ASP A 143 10.16 -7.45 -7.07
CA ASP A 143 11.20 -7.97 -6.17
C ASP A 143 11.54 -6.97 -5.06
N ASP A 144 11.50 -5.67 -5.34
CA ASP A 144 11.68 -4.62 -4.34
C ASP A 144 10.51 -4.60 -3.35
N VAL A 145 9.28 -4.81 -3.83
CA VAL A 145 8.09 -4.96 -2.98
C VAL A 145 8.26 -6.16 -2.05
N ASP A 146 8.65 -7.32 -2.58
CA ASP A 146 8.93 -8.52 -1.78
C ASP A 146 10.01 -8.30 -0.71
N ARG A 147 11.03 -7.51 -1.03
CA ARG A 147 12.08 -7.12 -0.09
C ARG A 147 11.57 -6.15 0.98
N ALA A 148 10.77 -5.17 0.59
CA ALA A 148 10.16 -4.20 1.50
C ALA A 148 9.23 -4.87 2.50
N LEU A 149 8.40 -5.82 2.06
CA LEU A 149 7.51 -6.62 2.92
C LEU A 149 8.25 -7.37 4.03
N ARG A 150 9.51 -7.79 3.79
CA ARG A 150 10.38 -8.43 4.80
C ARG A 150 11.20 -7.43 5.62
N GLY A 151 11.13 -6.15 5.30
CA GLY A 151 11.92 -5.09 5.87
C GLY A 151 11.42 -4.52 7.21
N ALA A 152 11.94 -3.35 7.56
CA ALA A 152 11.45 -2.59 8.70
C ALA A 152 10.00 -2.12 8.47
N ARG A 153 9.31 -1.78 9.58
CA ARG A 153 7.88 -1.43 9.54
C ARG A 153 7.51 -0.40 8.46
N GLY A 154 8.28 0.68 8.33
CA GLY A 154 8.00 1.73 7.34
C GLY A 154 8.15 1.27 5.89
N ASP A 155 9.12 0.41 5.61
CA ASP A 155 9.31 -0.21 4.29
C ASP A 155 8.19 -1.20 4.01
N ALA A 156 7.82 -2.01 5.02
CA ALA A 156 6.74 -2.97 4.92
C ALA A 156 5.39 -2.31 4.65
N GLU A 157 5.04 -1.20 5.32
CA GLU A 157 3.81 -0.45 5.05
C GLU A 157 3.74 0.03 3.59
N THR A 158 4.87 0.49 3.03
CA THR A 158 4.96 0.84 1.60
C THR A 158 4.82 -0.41 0.70
N GLY A 159 5.46 -1.52 1.09
CA GLY A 159 5.35 -2.81 0.42
C GLY A 159 3.91 -3.31 0.35
N TYR A 160 3.17 -3.29 1.48
CA TYR A 160 1.75 -3.65 1.55
C TYR A 160 0.89 -2.79 0.62
N ALA A 161 1.08 -1.47 0.66
CA ALA A 161 0.37 -0.54 -0.19
C ALA A 161 0.59 -0.85 -1.68
N LEU A 162 1.83 -1.06 -2.09
CA LEU A 162 2.19 -1.40 -3.47
C LEU A 162 1.67 -2.78 -3.89
N ALA A 163 1.79 -3.79 -3.03
CA ALA A 163 1.26 -5.14 -3.24
C ALA A 163 -0.25 -5.11 -3.47
N ALA A 164 -1.00 -4.38 -2.64
CA ALA A 164 -2.44 -4.19 -2.80
C ALA A 164 -2.78 -3.55 -4.16
N THR A 165 -2.03 -2.52 -4.62
CA THR A 165 -2.27 -1.92 -5.94
C THR A 165 -2.04 -2.89 -7.09
N ALA A 166 -1.05 -3.78 -6.99
CA ALA A 166 -0.77 -4.80 -7.99
C ALA A 166 -1.92 -5.81 -8.08
N VAL A 167 -2.40 -6.30 -6.94
CA VAL A 167 -3.54 -7.23 -6.89
C VAL A 167 -4.83 -6.56 -7.36
N LEU A 168 -5.07 -5.29 -7.00
CA LEU A 168 -6.22 -4.53 -7.50
C LEU A 168 -6.17 -4.33 -9.03
N LEU A 169 -4.98 -4.19 -9.61
CA LEU A 169 -4.83 -4.13 -11.06
C LEU A 169 -5.23 -5.46 -11.72
N LEU A 170 -4.75 -6.59 -11.20
CA LEU A 170 -5.15 -7.93 -11.67
C LEU A 170 -6.66 -8.15 -11.51
N HIS A 171 -7.24 -7.73 -10.39
CA HIS A 171 -8.67 -7.79 -10.16
C HIS A 171 -9.47 -7.02 -11.22
N ARG A 172 -9.04 -5.79 -11.55
CA ARG A 172 -9.67 -4.99 -12.61
C ARG A 172 -9.60 -5.66 -14.00
N TRP A 173 -8.47 -6.29 -14.32
CA TRP A 173 -8.32 -6.97 -15.60
C TRP A 173 -9.19 -8.22 -15.75
N GLY A 174 -9.54 -8.86 -14.65
CA GLY A 174 -10.52 -9.94 -14.66
C GLY A 174 -11.98 -9.48 -14.89
N GLY A 175 -12.23 -8.17 -14.90
CA GLY A 175 -13.54 -7.56 -15.08
C GLY A 175 -14.54 -7.98 -14.01
N VAL A 176 -15.73 -8.39 -14.38
CA VAL A 176 -16.76 -8.87 -13.43
C VAL A 176 -16.37 -10.13 -12.65
N ARG A 177 -15.38 -10.89 -13.15
CA ARG A 177 -14.90 -12.10 -12.48
C ARG A 177 -13.75 -11.81 -11.50
N GLY A 178 -13.21 -10.57 -11.47
CA GLY A 178 -12.13 -10.18 -10.59
C GLY A 178 -10.91 -11.09 -10.69
N LEU A 179 -10.43 -11.63 -9.57
CA LEU A 179 -9.27 -12.51 -9.53
C LEU A 179 -9.57 -13.97 -9.91
N ALA A 180 -10.84 -14.37 -10.04
CA ALA A 180 -11.22 -15.78 -10.26
C ALA A 180 -10.52 -16.41 -11.48
N PRO A 181 -10.32 -15.75 -12.64
CA PRO A 181 -9.62 -16.37 -13.77
C PRO A 181 -8.16 -16.70 -13.47
N LEU A 182 -7.45 -15.83 -12.75
CA LEU A 182 -6.06 -16.09 -12.35
C LEU A 182 -5.98 -17.20 -11.33
N LEU A 183 -6.83 -17.14 -10.30
CA LEU A 183 -6.86 -18.14 -9.23
C LEU A 183 -7.22 -19.52 -9.75
N ALA A 184 -8.06 -19.65 -10.77
CA ALA A 184 -8.38 -20.93 -11.42
C ALA A 184 -7.18 -21.55 -12.16
N ASN A 185 -6.27 -20.73 -12.70
CA ASN A 185 -5.09 -21.22 -13.41
C ASN A 185 -3.89 -21.50 -12.48
N LEU A 186 -3.80 -20.86 -11.32
CA LEU A 186 -2.67 -20.99 -10.39
C LEU A 186 -2.40 -22.42 -9.92
N PRO A 187 -3.39 -23.26 -9.55
CA PRO A 187 -3.12 -24.63 -9.10
C PRO A 187 -2.47 -25.52 -10.16
N GLN A 188 -2.72 -25.24 -11.44
CA GLN A 188 -2.30 -26.07 -12.58
C GLN A 188 -1.03 -25.53 -13.25
N ALA A 189 -0.65 -24.29 -13.00
CA ALA A 189 0.51 -23.66 -13.59
C ALA A 189 1.79 -24.04 -12.83
N GLU A 190 2.91 -24.23 -13.52
CA GLU A 190 4.20 -24.52 -12.89
C GLU A 190 4.75 -23.32 -12.11
N THR A 191 4.49 -22.12 -12.62
CA THR A 191 4.96 -20.85 -12.03
C THR A 191 3.84 -19.81 -12.03
N PHE A 192 4.01 -18.74 -11.24
CA PHE A 192 3.10 -17.61 -11.26
C PHE A 192 3.08 -16.91 -12.65
N ASP A 193 4.24 -16.80 -13.29
CA ASP A 193 4.38 -16.28 -14.65
C ASP A 193 3.59 -17.12 -15.68
N ALA A 194 3.61 -18.45 -15.56
CA ALA A 194 2.81 -19.34 -16.42
C ALA A 194 1.31 -19.10 -16.22
N ALA A 195 0.85 -18.89 -14.99
CA ALA A 195 -0.55 -18.55 -14.70
C ALA A 195 -0.95 -17.19 -15.29
N LEU A 196 -0.08 -16.19 -15.21
CA LEU A 196 -0.29 -14.88 -15.85
C LEU A 196 -0.40 -15.00 -17.37
N ARG A 197 0.47 -15.79 -18.00
CA ARG A 197 0.41 -16.03 -19.46
C ARG A 197 -0.88 -16.73 -19.86
N ALA A 198 -1.31 -17.72 -19.10
CA ALA A 198 -2.54 -18.45 -19.37
C ALA A 198 -3.78 -17.56 -19.19
N THR A 199 -3.76 -16.63 -18.23
CA THR A 199 -4.92 -15.80 -17.89
C THR A 199 -5.00 -14.51 -18.70
N TYR A 200 -3.87 -13.81 -18.82
CA TYR A 200 -3.80 -12.44 -19.35
C TYR A 200 -2.93 -12.30 -20.59
N HIS A 201 -2.36 -13.40 -21.11
CA HIS A 201 -1.46 -13.43 -22.28
C HIS A 201 -0.24 -12.52 -22.12
N MET A 202 0.33 -12.42 -20.91
CA MET A 202 1.50 -11.60 -20.62
C MET A 202 2.43 -12.27 -19.63
N THR A 203 3.71 -11.88 -19.65
CA THR A 203 4.70 -12.29 -18.67
C THR A 203 4.56 -11.50 -17.37
N GLU A 204 5.18 -11.95 -16.29
CA GLU A 204 5.28 -11.20 -15.04
C GLU A 204 6.01 -9.86 -15.24
N GLY A 205 7.05 -9.82 -16.08
CA GLY A 205 7.72 -8.58 -16.46
C GLY A 205 6.84 -7.59 -17.24
N ASP A 206 5.97 -8.08 -18.15
CA ASP A 206 4.99 -7.23 -18.83
C ASP A 206 3.95 -6.70 -17.85
N PHE A 207 3.53 -7.53 -16.90
CA PHE A 207 2.64 -7.14 -15.81
C PHE A 207 3.26 -6.03 -14.97
N GLU A 208 4.49 -6.22 -14.51
CA GLU A 208 5.23 -5.26 -13.69
C GLU A 208 5.31 -3.89 -14.38
N GLN A 209 5.68 -3.84 -15.65
CA GLN A 209 5.75 -2.58 -16.41
C GLN A 209 4.40 -1.86 -16.50
N ARG A 210 3.32 -2.62 -16.67
CA ARG A 210 1.96 -2.06 -16.73
C ARG A 210 1.49 -1.58 -15.37
N TRP A 211 1.79 -2.35 -14.32
CA TRP A 211 1.50 -1.98 -12.95
C TRP A 211 2.24 -0.70 -12.53
N GLN A 212 3.54 -0.59 -12.82
CA GLN A 212 4.31 0.63 -12.52
C GLN A 212 3.71 1.86 -13.22
N ARG A 213 3.25 1.72 -14.47
CA ARG A 213 2.56 2.81 -15.20
C ARG A 213 1.20 3.13 -14.58
N ASP A 214 0.42 2.14 -14.17
CA ASP A 214 -0.88 2.34 -13.51
C ASP A 214 -0.70 3.06 -12.16
N VAL A 215 0.26 2.63 -11.35
CA VAL A 215 0.60 3.27 -10.07
C VAL A 215 1.04 4.72 -10.29
N ALA A 216 1.97 4.97 -11.23
CA ALA A 216 2.43 6.33 -11.52
C ALA A 216 1.29 7.25 -12.01
N SER A 217 0.38 6.73 -12.83
CA SER A 217 -0.74 7.52 -13.37
C SER A 217 -1.82 7.82 -12.32
N ARG A 218 -2.10 6.88 -11.41
CA ARG A 218 -3.18 7.03 -10.42
C ARG A 218 -2.72 7.74 -9.15
N TYR A 219 -1.50 7.44 -8.71
CA TYR A 219 -0.96 7.89 -7.42
C TYR A 219 0.24 8.84 -7.56
N GLY A 220 0.64 9.23 -8.78
CA GLY A 220 1.76 10.14 -9.03
C GLY A 220 1.38 11.61 -9.18
N TRP A 221 0.11 12.00 -8.99
CA TRP A 221 -0.37 13.36 -9.25
C TRP A 221 0.29 14.40 -8.33
N LEU A 222 0.66 14.01 -7.10
CA LEU A 222 1.31 14.91 -6.14
C LEU A 222 2.72 15.30 -6.60
N SER A 223 3.46 14.38 -7.23
CA SER A 223 4.77 14.69 -7.83
C SER A 223 4.64 15.69 -8.98
N TRP A 224 3.61 15.55 -9.81
CA TRP A 224 3.30 16.51 -10.87
C TRP A 224 2.90 17.87 -10.29
N ALA A 225 2.02 17.89 -9.28
CA ALA A 225 1.60 19.13 -8.63
C ALA A 225 2.77 19.86 -7.96
N ALA A 226 3.68 19.12 -7.31
CA ALA A 226 4.89 19.68 -6.73
C ALA A 226 5.81 20.27 -7.81
N ALA A 227 6.04 19.57 -8.93
CA ALA A 227 6.83 20.07 -10.05
C ALA A 227 6.23 21.35 -10.65
N MET A 228 4.91 21.41 -10.81
CA MET A 228 4.20 22.62 -11.24
C MET A 228 4.33 23.76 -10.24
N GLY A 229 4.26 23.47 -8.93
CA GLY A 229 4.48 24.46 -7.87
C GLY A 229 5.86 25.09 -7.95
N PHE A 230 6.92 24.30 -8.12
CA PHE A 230 8.29 24.80 -8.32
C PHE A 230 8.42 25.64 -9.59
N PHE A 231 7.77 25.26 -10.68
CA PHE A 231 7.74 26.02 -11.93
C PHE A 231 7.13 27.41 -11.73
N TRP A 232 5.98 27.51 -11.07
CA TRP A 232 5.34 28.79 -10.78
C TRP A 232 6.13 29.65 -9.79
N LEU A 233 6.77 29.04 -8.79
CA LEU A 233 7.67 29.76 -7.89
C LEU A 233 8.88 30.34 -8.64
N ALA A 234 9.47 29.59 -9.55
CA ALA A 234 10.58 30.08 -10.38
C ALA A 234 10.15 31.27 -11.27
N ILE A 235 8.98 31.19 -11.92
CA ILE A 235 8.43 32.28 -12.70
C ILE A 235 8.19 33.50 -11.79
N GLY A 236 7.59 33.31 -10.63
CA GLY A 236 7.36 34.38 -9.64
C GLY A 236 8.66 35.08 -9.21
N ALA A 237 9.69 34.29 -8.91
CA ALA A 237 11.00 34.80 -8.55
C ALA A 237 11.65 35.61 -9.69
N ILE A 238 11.55 35.14 -10.93
CA ILE A 238 12.04 35.88 -12.13
C ILE A 238 11.28 37.20 -12.29
N LEU A 239 9.97 37.18 -12.16
CA LEU A 239 9.16 38.43 -12.27
C LEU A 239 9.53 39.44 -11.17
N VAL A 240 9.69 39.00 -9.93
CA VAL A 240 10.13 39.86 -8.82
C VAL A 240 11.53 40.43 -9.11
N ALA A 241 12.46 39.59 -9.58
CA ALA A 241 13.80 40.05 -9.94
C ALA A 241 13.76 41.09 -11.07
N LEU A 242 12.95 40.90 -12.11
CA LEU A 242 12.76 41.86 -13.20
C LEU A 242 12.17 43.17 -12.73
N VAL A 243 11.15 43.14 -11.84
CA VAL A 243 10.57 44.36 -11.24
C VAL A 243 11.59 45.09 -10.39
N MET A 244 12.38 44.39 -9.59
CA MET A 244 13.43 45.00 -8.78
C MET A 244 14.52 45.61 -9.66
N PHE A 245 14.93 44.94 -10.72
CA PHE A 245 15.92 45.46 -11.66
C PHE A 245 15.40 46.72 -12.38
N ARG A 246 14.15 46.71 -12.84
CA ARG A 246 13.49 47.84 -13.45
C ARG A 246 13.42 49.05 -12.47
N ARG A 247 12.99 48.82 -11.23
CA ARG A 247 12.95 49.86 -10.20
C ARG A 247 14.31 50.50 -9.93
N ARG A 248 15.38 49.66 -9.80
CA ARG A 248 16.74 50.18 -9.62
C ARG A 248 17.21 51.01 -10.81
N ARG A 249 16.90 50.59 -12.03
CA ARG A 249 17.23 51.35 -13.24
C ARG A 249 16.46 52.66 -13.34
N ASP A 250 15.20 52.68 -12.95
CA ASP A 250 14.38 53.88 -12.95
C ASP A 250 14.81 54.87 -11.85
N GLN A 251 15.21 54.38 -10.68
CA GLN A 251 15.82 55.20 -9.61
C GLN A 251 17.15 55.83 -10.04
N ALA A 252 18.04 55.04 -10.69
CA ALA A 252 19.28 55.57 -11.22
C ALA A 252 19.06 56.65 -12.30
N ARG A 253 18.05 56.48 -13.16
CA ARG A 253 17.68 57.50 -14.15
C ARG A 253 17.14 58.76 -13.53
N ARG A 254 16.30 58.67 -12.48
CA ARG A 254 15.78 59.85 -11.75
C ARG A 254 16.91 60.60 -11.06
N ALA A 255 17.81 59.91 -10.36
CA ALA A 255 18.97 60.52 -9.72
C ALA A 255 19.85 61.27 -10.72
N ALA A 256 20.07 60.71 -11.92
CA ALA A 256 20.86 61.37 -12.97
C ALA A 256 20.13 62.62 -13.57
N LEU A 257 18.80 62.63 -13.62
CA LEU A 257 18.04 63.81 -14.04
C LEU A 257 18.03 64.91 -12.98
N ASP A 258 17.90 64.54 -11.69
CA ASP A 258 17.96 65.50 -10.58
C ASP A 258 19.36 66.14 -10.49
N GLU A 259 20.44 65.38 -10.74
CA GLU A 259 21.80 65.91 -10.76
C GLU A 259 22.04 66.85 -11.98
N GLY A 260 21.46 66.53 -13.13
CA GLY A 260 21.47 67.42 -14.31
C GLY A 260 20.75 68.75 -14.10
N GLN A 261 19.58 68.71 -13.45
CA GLN A 261 18.81 69.92 -13.12
C GLN A 261 19.54 70.86 -12.13
N LEU A 262 20.21 70.25 -11.12
CA LEU A 262 21.03 71.07 -10.18
C LEU A 262 22.22 71.71 -10.86
N LEU A 263 22.84 71.18 -11.89
CA LEU A 263 23.92 71.76 -12.65
C LEU A 263 23.41 72.92 -13.53
N ASP A 264 22.25 72.73 -14.18
CA ASP A 264 21.61 73.75 -15.00
C ASP A 264 21.22 74.97 -14.17
N GLU A 265 20.71 74.83 -12.92
CA GLU A 265 20.37 75.90 -12.01
C GLU A 265 21.61 76.72 -11.56
N LEU A 266 22.76 76.04 -11.37
CA LEU A 266 23.99 76.68 -10.98
C LEU A 266 24.67 77.50 -12.12
N GLU A 267 24.46 77.10 -13.41
CA GLU A 267 24.97 77.80 -14.58
C GLU A 267 24.14 79.09 -14.93
N ILE A 268 22.92 79.19 -14.45
CA ILE A 268 22.04 80.41 -14.71
C ILE A 268 22.29 81.56 -13.72
N ASP A 269 22.95 81.25 -12.59
CA ASP A 269 23.24 82.28 -11.55
C ASP A 269 24.64 82.89 -11.68
N GLU A 270 25.42 82.63 -12.72
CA GLU A 270 26.64 83.35 -13.11
C GLU A 270 26.37 84.38 -14.25
#